data_dd4ed549a6d1596cd255f9ec4ef94926
#
_entry.id   dd4ed549a6d1596cd255f9ec4ef94926
#
_cell.length_a   1.000
_cell.length_b   1.000
_cell.length_c   1.000
_cell.angle_alpha   90.00
_cell.angle_beta   90.00
_cell.angle_gamma   90.00
#
_symmetry.space_group_name_H-M   'P 1'
#
loop_
_entity.id
_entity.type
_entity.pdbx_description
1 polymer ?
#
loop_
_entity_poly.entity_id
_entity_poly.type
_entity_poly.pdbx_seq_one_letter_code
_entity_poly.pdbx_strand_id
1 'polypeptide(L)'
;RVDLLNNLNFISPYIELPKKLTVKQNLEVYGRLYDVKNLSSRIEYLVGKLRLDEIIYKITGELSSGQKNRVSLAKSIINDPTILLLDEPTASLDPETGDFVRSFLENYQKEKGASILLDSHNMAEVERLCSSKKKKKNGVIIDQDSPKKLIEKHGRKNLEEVFLKLTREKNEFK
;
A
#
# COMPACT_ATOMS: atom_id res chain seq x y z
N ARG A 1 -22.50 -9.12 1.06
CA ARG A 1 -21.76 -8.22 0.13
C ARG A 1 -21.28 -6.96 0.84
N VAL A 2 -22.09 -6.36 1.73
CA VAL A 2 -21.72 -5.19 2.54
C VAL A 2 -20.61 -5.56 3.55
N ASP A 3 -20.73 -6.71 4.22
CA ASP A 3 -19.75 -7.18 5.20
C ASP A 3 -18.35 -7.37 4.60
N LEU A 4 -18.27 -7.80 3.34
CA LEU A 4 -16.99 -7.90 2.64
C LEU A 4 -16.35 -6.54 2.43
N LEU A 5 -17.14 -5.53 2.03
CA LEU A 5 -16.65 -4.18 1.78
C LEU A 5 -16.20 -3.48 3.07
N ASN A 6 -16.82 -3.79 4.21
CA ASN A 6 -16.42 -3.29 5.51
C ASN A 6 -15.03 -3.83 5.95
N ASN A 7 -14.63 -4.98 5.43
CA ASN A 7 -13.35 -5.62 5.73
C ASN A 7 -12.28 -5.40 4.68
N LEU A 8 -12.57 -4.59 3.65
CA LEU A 8 -11.66 -4.30 2.54
C LEU A 8 -11.44 -2.80 2.42
N ASN A 9 -10.20 -2.43 2.14
CA ASN A 9 -9.88 -1.04 1.76
C ASN A 9 -8.74 -1.03 0.75
N PHE A 10 -8.44 0.15 0.20
CA PHE A 10 -7.43 0.26 -0.84
C PHE A 10 -6.72 1.62 -0.85
N ILE A 11 -5.51 1.62 -1.42
CA ILE A 11 -4.75 2.81 -1.81
C ILE A 11 -4.48 2.72 -3.30
N SER A 12 -4.63 3.84 -4.00
CA SER A 12 -4.17 4.01 -5.37
C SER A 12 -3.73 5.46 -5.58
N PRO A 13 -2.66 5.72 -6.34
CA PRO A 13 -2.19 7.07 -6.65
C PRO A 13 -3.19 7.87 -7.49
N TYR A 14 -4.16 7.19 -8.12
CA TYR A 14 -5.18 7.80 -8.96
C TYR A 14 -6.41 8.29 -8.18
N ILE A 15 -6.53 7.95 -6.90
CA ILE A 15 -7.66 8.34 -6.07
C ILE A 15 -7.22 9.35 -5.03
N GLU A 16 -7.58 10.58 -5.30
CA GLU A 16 -7.27 11.69 -4.41
C GLU A 16 -8.32 11.84 -3.31
N LEU A 17 -7.85 12.23 -2.13
CA LEU A 17 -8.71 12.69 -1.05
C LEU A 17 -9.35 14.04 -1.39
N PRO A 18 -10.57 14.35 -0.90
CA PRO A 18 -11.19 15.66 -1.03
C PRO A 18 -10.25 16.80 -0.63
N LYS A 19 -9.78 17.56 -1.64
CA LYS A 19 -8.71 18.56 -1.48
C LYS A 19 -9.10 19.75 -0.60
N LYS A 20 -10.40 20.06 -0.49
CA LYS A 20 -10.92 21.21 0.29
C LYS A 20 -11.16 20.91 1.76
N LEU A 21 -11.10 19.64 2.16
CA LEU A 21 -11.26 19.22 3.54
C LEU A 21 -9.90 19.17 4.25
N THR A 22 -9.92 19.38 5.56
CA THR A 22 -8.74 19.08 6.38
C THR A 22 -8.48 17.58 6.45
N VAL A 23 -7.28 17.20 6.89
CA VAL A 23 -6.94 15.78 7.14
C VAL A 23 -7.95 15.17 8.12
N LYS A 24 -8.24 15.84 9.22
CA LYS A 24 -9.22 15.40 10.23
C LYS A 24 -10.59 15.14 9.59
N GLN A 25 -11.11 16.12 8.85
CA GLN A 25 -12.40 15.99 8.19
C GLN A 25 -12.44 14.84 7.18
N ASN A 26 -11.37 14.64 6.42
CA ASN A 26 -11.27 13.48 5.54
C ASN A 26 -11.38 12.16 6.32
N LEU A 27 -10.60 11.99 7.39
CA LEU A 27 -10.65 10.79 8.21
C LEU A 27 -12.00 10.59 8.89
N GLU A 28 -12.66 11.67 9.35
CA GLU A 28 -14.01 11.60 9.91
C GLU A 28 -15.05 11.14 8.89
N VAL A 29 -15.00 11.68 7.66
CA VAL A 29 -15.92 11.27 6.58
C VAL A 29 -15.76 9.77 6.26
N TYR A 30 -14.53 9.32 6.01
CA TYR A 30 -14.30 7.90 5.70
C TYR A 30 -14.60 6.99 6.90
N GLY A 31 -14.25 7.40 8.12
CA GLY A 31 -14.57 6.63 9.31
C GLY A 31 -16.08 6.44 9.52
N ARG A 32 -16.89 7.47 9.22
CA ARG A 32 -18.36 7.38 9.27
C ARG A 32 -18.91 6.50 8.13
N LEU A 33 -18.34 6.59 6.93
CA LEU A 33 -18.75 5.74 5.80
C LEU A 33 -18.55 4.24 6.07
N TYR A 34 -17.53 3.89 6.86
CA TYR A 34 -17.26 2.52 7.29
C TYR A 34 -17.87 2.15 8.65
N ASP A 35 -18.72 3.01 9.24
CA ASP A 35 -19.33 2.84 10.57
C ASP A 35 -18.30 2.48 11.67
N VAL A 36 -17.15 3.16 11.63
CA VAL A 36 -16.06 2.92 12.61
C VAL A 36 -16.52 3.29 14.00
N LYS A 37 -16.54 2.33 14.90
CA LYS A 37 -16.85 2.56 16.32
C LYS A 37 -15.72 3.33 16.99
N ASN A 38 -16.07 4.21 17.96
CA ASN A 38 -15.11 5.06 18.67
C ASN A 38 -14.16 5.83 17.72
N LEU A 39 -14.74 6.44 16.67
CA LEU A 39 -13.99 7.07 15.58
C LEU A 39 -12.94 8.08 16.05
N SER A 40 -13.23 8.87 17.09
CA SER A 40 -12.25 9.85 17.62
C SER A 40 -10.98 9.17 18.10
N SER A 41 -11.10 8.14 18.93
CA SER A 41 -9.94 7.36 19.42
C SER A 41 -9.21 6.66 18.28
N ARG A 42 -9.96 6.19 17.26
CA ARG A 42 -9.33 5.59 16.06
C ARG A 42 -8.52 6.59 15.28
N ILE A 43 -9.03 7.81 15.08
CA ILE A 43 -8.29 8.88 14.39
C ILE A 43 -7.04 9.25 15.20
N GLU A 44 -7.17 9.43 16.51
CA GLU A 44 -6.03 9.72 17.39
C GLU A 44 -4.91 8.67 17.28
N TYR A 45 -5.28 7.40 17.33
CA TYR A 45 -4.34 6.28 17.12
C TYR A 45 -3.61 6.37 15.78
N LEU A 46 -4.35 6.65 14.68
CA LEU A 46 -3.78 6.76 13.35
C LEU A 46 -2.89 8.00 13.20
N VAL A 47 -3.27 9.10 13.81
CA VAL A 47 -2.47 10.33 13.84
C VAL A 47 -1.10 10.06 14.45
N GLY A 48 -1.04 9.45 15.63
CA GLY A 48 0.23 9.09 16.26
C GLY A 48 1.04 8.05 15.46
N LYS A 49 0.37 6.99 14.97
CA LYS A 49 1.04 5.91 14.21
C LYS A 49 1.62 6.37 12.88
N LEU A 50 1.00 7.33 12.21
CA LEU A 50 1.38 7.81 10.88
C LEU A 50 2.01 9.21 10.88
N ARG A 51 2.33 9.73 12.08
CA ARG A 51 2.99 11.04 12.27
C ARG A 51 2.22 12.17 11.57
N LEU A 52 0.91 12.26 11.84
CA LEU A 52 0.02 13.25 11.22
C LEU A 52 -0.23 14.46 12.12
N ASP A 53 0.36 14.52 13.33
CA ASP A 53 0.07 15.51 14.37
C ASP A 53 0.15 16.95 13.86
N GLU A 54 1.21 17.27 13.11
CA GLU A 54 1.44 18.63 12.59
C GLU A 54 0.53 19.01 11.41
N ILE A 55 -0.14 18.02 10.80
CA ILE A 55 -0.92 18.24 9.59
C ILE A 55 -2.40 17.93 9.72
N ILE A 56 -2.83 17.43 10.88
CA ILE A 56 -4.22 16.96 11.10
C ILE A 56 -5.28 18.03 10.79
N TYR A 57 -4.96 19.30 10.99
CA TYR A 57 -5.83 20.43 10.69
C TYR A 57 -5.52 21.14 9.37
N LYS A 58 -4.47 20.72 8.65
CA LYS A 58 -4.14 21.30 7.32
C LYS A 58 -5.13 20.81 6.27
N ILE A 59 -5.39 21.67 5.29
CA ILE A 59 -6.18 21.34 4.10
C ILE A 59 -5.42 20.30 3.26
N THR A 60 -6.07 19.21 2.89
CA THR A 60 -5.43 18.08 2.21
C THR A 60 -4.80 18.48 0.87
N GLY A 61 -5.37 19.50 0.18
CA GLY A 61 -4.82 20.02 -1.06
C GLY A 61 -3.42 20.64 -0.94
N GLU A 62 -3.06 21.14 0.24
CA GLU A 62 -1.81 21.85 0.53
C GLU A 62 -0.67 20.93 1.00
N LEU A 63 -0.93 19.65 1.16
CA LEU A 63 0.03 18.68 1.65
C LEU A 63 1.07 18.31 0.58
N SER A 64 2.30 18.02 1.02
CA SER A 64 3.31 17.40 0.18
C SER A 64 2.90 15.97 -0.26
N SER A 65 3.57 15.41 -1.27
CA SER A 65 3.29 14.04 -1.74
C SER A 65 3.43 13.00 -0.62
N GLY A 66 4.50 13.06 0.17
CA GLY A 66 4.71 12.17 1.31
C GLY A 66 3.66 12.34 2.41
N GLN A 67 3.24 13.57 2.70
CA GLN A 67 2.14 13.84 3.63
C GLN A 67 0.81 13.28 3.12
N LYS A 68 0.48 13.53 1.85
CA LYS A 68 -0.73 12.96 1.20
C LYS A 68 -0.74 11.42 1.25
N ASN A 69 0.41 10.80 0.99
CA ASN A 69 0.53 9.35 1.06
C ASN A 69 0.23 8.82 2.46
N ARG A 70 0.81 9.41 3.51
CA ARG A 70 0.53 9.02 4.90
C ARG A 70 -0.94 9.20 5.28
N VAL A 71 -1.60 10.27 4.81
CA VAL A 71 -3.05 10.48 5.02
C VAL A 71 -3.87 9.45 4.25
N SER A 72 -3.51 9.12 3.02
CA SER A 72 -4.15 8.07 2.23
C SER A 72 -4.01 6.70 2.90
N LEU A 73 -2.84 6.43 3.48
CA LEU A 73 -2.62 5.22 4.27
C LEU A 73 -3.51 5.20 5.52
N ALA A 74 -3.60 6.32 6.26
CA ALA A 74 -4.52 6.44 7.41
C ALA A 74 -5.98 6.15 7.00
N LYS A 75 -6.42 6.72 5.88
CA LYS A 75 -7.75 6.49 5.32
C LYS A 75 -7.96 5.01 4.98
N SER A 76 -6.98 4.36 4.38
CA SER A 76 -7.10 2.97 3.93
C SER A 76 -7.15 1.94 5.06
N ILE A 77 -6.73 2.33 6.26
CA ILE A 77 -6.76 1.47 7.45
C ILE A 77 -7.72 1.97 8.53
N ILE A 78 -8.55 2.98 8.23
CA ILE A 78 -9.45 3.61 9.20
C ILE A 78 -10.45 2.60 9.79
N ASN A 79 -10.94 1.69 8.98
CA ASN A 79 -11.88 0.63 9.32
C ASN A 79 -11.22 -0.69 9.76
N ASP A 80 -9.90 -0.68 9.98
CA ASP A 80 -9.11 -1.86 10.39
C ASP A 80 -9.30 -3.09 9.46
N PRO A 81 -9.13 -2.92 8.13
CA PRO A 81 -9.49 -3.94 7.16
C PRO A 81 -8.62 -5.19 7.28
N THR A 82 -9.22 -6.36 7.04
CA THR A 82 -8.51 -7.64 6.93
C THR A 82 -7.97 -7.89 5.52
N ILE A 83 -8.43 -7.13 4.52
CA ILE A 83 -7.96 -7.16 3.14
C ILE A 83 -7.59 -5.74 2.71
N LEU A 84 -6.33 -5.55 2.31
CA LEU A 84 -5.81 -4.27 1.86
C LEU A 84 -5.24 -4.38 0.44
N LEU A 85 -5.78 -3.57 -0.47
CA LEU A 85 -5.31 -3.50 -1.85
C LEU A 85 -4.41 -2.26 -1.99
N LEU A 86 -3.18 -2.46 -2.39
CA LEU A 86 -2.18 -1.41 -2.51
C LEU A 86 -1.68 -1.32 -3.96
N ASP A 87 -1.93 -0.20 -4.59
CA ASP A 87 -1.45 0.14 -5.92
C ASP A 87 -0.40 1.25 -5.76
N GLU A 88 0.87 0.90 -6.02
CA GLU A 88 2.03 1.79 -5.92
C GLU A 88 2.11 2.60 -4.60
N PRO A 89 2.03 1.96 -3.43
CA PRO A 89 1.87 2.69 -2.15
C PRO A 89 3.07 3.55 -1.75
N THR A 90 4.25 3.31 -2.34
CA THR A 90 5.46 4.12 -2.08
C THR A 90 5.95 4.88 -3.30
N ALA A 91 5.18 4.92 -4.40
CA ALA A 91 5.57 5.66 -5.59
C ALA A 91 5.76 7.16 -5.30
N SER A 92 6.81 7.72 -5.87
CA SER A 92 7.13 9.15 -5.74
C SER A 92 7.40 9.63 -4.30
N LEU A 93 7.70 8.72 -3.38
CA LEU A 93 8.15 9.04 -2.03
C LEU A 93 9.67 9.12 -1.97
N ASP A 94 10.16 10.01 -1.11
CA ASP A 94 11.56 9.98 -0.73
C ASP A 94 11.92 8.67 0.00
N PRO A 95 13.19 8.28 0.05
CA PRO A 95 13.61 7.01 0.63
C PRO A 95 13.18 6.82 2.09
N GLU A 96 13.21 7.87 2.90
CA GLU A 96 12.84 7.81 4.33
C GLU A 96 11.34 7.57 4.49
N THR A 97 10.51 8.36 3.81
CA THR A 97 9.05 8.20 3.83
C THR A 97 8.65 6.83 3.25
N GLY A 98 9.30 6.39 2.17
CA GLY A 98 9.05 5.08 1.58
C GLY A 98 9.39 3.94 2.53
N ASP A 99 10.51 4.01 3.27
CA ASP A 99 10.87 3.01 4.26
C ASP A 99 9.91 3.00 5.45
N PHE A 100 9.50 4.17 5.91
CA PHE A 100 8.49 4.31 6.96
C PHE A 100 7.16 3.63 6.57
N VAL A 101 6.67 3.87 5.35
CA VAL A 101 5.42 3.25 4.84
C VAL A 101 5.55 1.73 4.76
N ARG A 102 6.67 1.22 4.22
CA ARG A 102 6.93 -0.23 4.17
C ARG A 102 6.96 -0.86 5.55
N SER A 103 7.69 -0.25 6.49
CA SER A 103 7.77 -0.73 7.88
C SER A 103 6.40 -0.73 8.56
N PHE A 104 5.59 0.29 8.31
CA PHE A 104 4.24 0.37 8.83
C PHE A 104 3.35 -0.77 8.28
N LEU A 105 3.36 -0.99 6.96
CA LEU A 105 2.58 -2.05 6.31
C LEU A 105 2.99 -3.46 6.78
N GLU A 106 4.30 -3.68 6.94
CA GLU A 106 4.83 -4.95 7.47
C GLU A 106 4.35 -5.22 8.90
N ASN A 107 4.38 -4.20 9.77
CA ASN A 107 3.89 -4.31 11.14
C ASN A 107 2.37 -4.51 11.16
N TYR A 108 1.62 -3.76 10.35
CA TYR A 108 0.18 -3.91 10.22
C TYR A 108 -0.22 -5.33 9.81
N GLN A 109 0.47 -5.90 8.82
CA GLN A 109 0.25 -7.28 8.37
C GLN A 109 0.50 -8.29 9.51
N LYS A 110 1.59 -8.12 10.26
CA LYS A 110 1.94 -9.01 11.38
C LYS A 110 0.98 -8.90 12.55
N GLU A 111 0.62 -7.68 12.95
CA GLU A 111 -0.23 -7.41 14.11
C GLU A 111 -1.70 -7.80 13.86
N LYS A 112 -2.20 -7.57 12.64
CA LYS A 112 -3.63 -7.78 12.29
C LYS A 112 -3.91 -9.06 11.52
N GLY A 113 -2.88 -9.77 11.05
CA GLY A 113 -3.07 -10.91 10.15
C GLY A 113 -3.71 -10.51 8.81
N ALA A 114 -3.57 -9.24 8.41
CA ALA A 114 -4.20 -8.72 7.21
C ALA A 114 -3.60 -9.32 5.94
N SER A 115 -4.46 -9.63 4.97
CA SER A 115 -4.04 -10.01 3.62
C SER A 115 -3.79 -8.76 2.79
N ILE A 116 -2.56 -8.59 2.31
CA ILE A 116 -2.17 -7.47 1.46
C ILE A 116 -1.99 -7.94 0.03
N LEU A 117 -2.74 -7.36 -0.90
CA LEU A 117 -2.50 -7.48 -2.34
C LEU A 117 -1.77 -6.21 -2.81
N LEU A 118 -0.52 -6.37 -3.20
CA LEU A 118 0.37 -5.29 -3.63
C LEU A 118 0.59 -5.34 -5.14
N ASP A 119 0.35 -4.23 -5.82
CA ASP A 119 0.86 -3.93 -7.17
C ASP A 119 1.95 -2.86 -7.02
N SER A 120 3.17 -3.17 -7.44
CA SER A 120 4.30 -2.27 -7.33
C SER A 120 5.38 -2.59 -8.37
N HIS A 121 5.99 -1.55 -8.91
CA HIS A 121 7.19 -1.64 -9.75
C HIS A 121 8.48 -1.65 -8.91
N ASN A 122 8.41 -1.34 -7.62
CA ASN A 122 9.54 -1.39 -6.71
C ASN A 122 9.78 -2.84 -6.23
N MET A 123 10.75 -3.52 -6.83
CA MET A 123 11.03 -4.91 -6.50
C MET A 123 11.51 -5.12 -5.05
N ALA A 124 12.21 -4.15 -4.46
CA ALA A 124 12.61 -4.22 -3.05
C ALA A 124 11.40 -4.18 -2.10
N GLU A 125 10.37 -3.41 -2.45
CA GLU A 125 9.09 -3.40 -1.74
C GLU A 125 8.38 -4.75 -1.82
N VAL A 126 8.35 -5.34 -3.01
CA VAL A 126 7.75 -6.67 -3.24
C VAL A 126 8.51 -7.76 -2.48
N GLU A 127 9.84 -7.72 -2.46
CA GLU A 127 10.68 -8.66 -1.69
C GLU A 127 10.39 -8.58 -0.19
N ARG A 128 10.16 -7.38 0.32
CA ARG A 128 9.96 -7.13 1.74
C ARG A 128 8.55 -7.47 2.22
N LEU A 129 7.52 -7.08 1.46
CA LEU A 129 6.12 -7.16 1.89
C LEU A 129 5.37 -8.42 1.42
N CYS A 130 5.86 -9.10 0.37
CA CYS A 130 5.11 -10.17 -0.26
C CYS A 130 5.68 -11.55 0.09
N SER A 131 4.83 -12.43 0.63
CA SER A 131 5.15 -13.85 0.79
C SER A 131 5.06 -14.65 -0.53
N SER A 132 4.26 -14.16 -1.48
CA SER A 132 4.10 -14.75 -2.82
C SER A 132 3.99 -13.66 -3.87
N LYS A 133 4.63 -13.88 -5.01
CA LYS A 133 4.57 -12.98 -6.18
C LYS A 133 4.03 -13.71 -7.40
N LYS A 134 3.17 -13.03 -8.14
CA LYS A 134 2.69 -13.47 -9.46
C LYS A 134 3.20 -12.53 -10.53
N LYS A 135 3.92 -13.06 -11.51
CA LYS A 135 4.29 -12.31 -12.72
C LYS A 135 3.26 -12.53 -13.81
N LYS A 136 2.64 -11.45 -14.27
CA LYS A 136 1.72 -11.48 -15.41
C LYS A 136 2.39 -10.94 -16.67
N LYS A 137 2.03 -11.52 -17.83
CA LYS A 137 2.33 -10.98 -19.15
C LYS A 137 1.14 -11.24 -20.06
N ASN A 138 0.63 -10.20 -20.75
CA ASN A 138 -0.55 -10.28 -21.62
C ASN A 138 -1.76 -10.96 -20.95
N GLY A 139 -2.02 -10.60 -19.68
CA GLY A 139 -3.14 -11.15 -18.92
C GLY A 139 -2.95 -12.57 -18.34
N VAL A 140 -1.86 -13.25 -18.71
CA VAL A 140 -1.55 -14.62 -18.25
C VAL A 140 -0.49 -14.61 -17.16
N ILE A 141 -0.67 -15.42 -16.12
CA ILE A 141 0.36 -15.64 -15.10
C ILE A 141 1.43 -16.53 -15.70
N ILE A 142 2.65 -16.03 -15.82
CA ILE A 142 3.79 -16.74 -16.41
C ILE A 142 4.70 -17.36 -15.36
N ASP A 143 4.69 -16.85 -14.14
CA ASP A 143 5.41 -17.43 -13.01
C ASP A 143 4.77 -17.00 -11.69
N GLN A 144 4.84 -17.86 -10.67
CA GLN A 144 4.31 -17.62 -9.34
C GLN A 144 5.11 -18.40 -8.32
N ASP A 145 5.72 -17.72 -7.37
CA ASP A 145 6.33 -18.30 -6.16
C ASP A 145 6.67 -17.20 -5.15
N SER A 146 7.30 -17.58 -4.04
CA SER A 146 7.88 -16.60 -3.11
C SER A 146 9.05 -15.85 -3.76
N PRO A 147 9.33 -14.59 -3.37
CA PRO A 147 10.47 -13.82 -3.87
C PRO A 147 11.79 -14.62 -3.85
N LYS A 148 12.11 -15.29 -2.75
CA LYS A 148 13.32 -16.09 -2.59
C LYS A 148 13.40 -17.22 -3.62
N LYS A 149 12.33 -18.00 -3.76
CA LYS A 149 12.30 -19.12 -4.71
C LYS A 149 12.38 -18.65 -6.17
N LEU A 150 11.79 -17.50 -6.50
CA LEU A 150 11.91 -16.92 -7.84
C LEU A 150 13.37 -16.52 -8.14
N ILE A 151 14.06 -15.91 -7.16
CA ILE A 151 15.48 -15.55 -7.28
C ILE A 151 16.34 -16.80 -7.51
N GLU A 152 16.17 -17.85 -6.69
CA GLU A 152 16.87 -19.13 -6.80
C GLU A 152 16.58 -19.83 -8.13
N LYS A 153 15.30 -19.97 -8.51
CA LYS A 153 14.84 -20.62 -9.74
C LYS A 153 15.45 -20.02 -10.99
N HIS A 154 15.61 -18.70 -11.03
CA HIS A 154 16.16 -17.98 -12.17
C HIS A 154 17.67 -17.73 -12.08
N GLY A 155 18.34 -18.13 -10.99
CA GLY A 155 19.77 -17.96 -10.76
C GLY A 155 20.18 -16.49 -10.78
N ARG A 156 19.42 -15.62 -10.05
CA ARG A 156 19.65 -14.19 -10.00
C ARG A 156 19.92 -13.73 -8.57
N LYS A 157 20.39 -12.47 -8.40
CA LYS A 157 20.74 -11.91 -7.10
C LYS A 157 19.53 -11.28 -6.39
N ASN A 158 18.56 -10.77 -7.14
CA ASN A 158 17.36 -10.10 -6.63
C ASN A 158 16.19 -10.23 -7.64
N LEU A 159 14.99 -9.82 -7.20
CA LEU A 159 13.79 -9.88 -8.04
C LEU A 159 13.85 -8.96 -9.26
N GLU A 160 14.57 -7.85 -9.19
CA GLU A 160 14.70 -6.92 -10.31
C GLU A 160 15.42 -7.61 -11.48
N GLU A 161 16.51 -8.33 -11.20
CA GLU A 161 17.22 -9.12 -12.22
C GLU A 161 16.35 -10.25 -12.78
N VAL A 162 15.52 -10.91 -11.94
CA VAL A 162 14.54 -11.90 -12.40
C VAL A 162 13.53 -11.25 -13.34
N PHE A 163 13.01 -10.07 -12.96
CA PHE A 163 12.05 -9.34 -13.78
C PHE A 163 12.63 -8.97 -15.15
N LEU A 164 13.84 -8.42 -15.19
CA LEU A 164 14.53 -8.04 -16.41
C LEU A 164 14.79 -9.25 -17.31
N LYS A 165 15.27 -10.37 -16.75
CA LYS A 165 15.48 -11.63 -17.48
C LYS A 165 14.20 -12.08 -18.17
N LEU A 166 13.12 -12.26 -17.42
CA LEU A 166 11.84 -12.74 -17.94
C LEU A 166 11.18 -11.76 -18.94
N THR A 167 11.56 -10.50 -18.91
CA THR A 167 11.08 -9.51 -19.87
C THR A 167 11.87 -9.57 -21.18
N ARG A 168 13.20 -9.81 -21.12
CA ARG A 168 14.10 -9.85 -22.28
C ARG A 168 14.00 -11.16 -23.06
N GLU A 169 13.91 -12.32 -22.41
CA GLU A 169 13.84 -13.64 -23.04
C GLU A 169 12.73 -13.80 -24.10
N LYS A 170 11.79 -12.86 -24.20
CA LYS A 170 10.73 -12.87 -25.23
C LYS A 170 10.87 -11.81 -26.32
N ASN A 171 11.89 -10.95 -26.28
CA ASN A 171 12.17 -10.05 -27.41
C ASN A 171 13.09 -10.71 -28.45
N GLU A 172 13.66 -11.88 -28.13
CA GLU A 172 14.52 -12.66 -29.05
C GLU A 172 13.73 -13.63 -29.94
N PHE A 173 12.40 -13.72 -29.79
CA PHE A 173 11.50 -14.58 -30.56
C PHE A 173 10.50 -13.81 -31.44
N LYS A 174 10.88 -12.61 -31.91
CA LYS A 174 10.16 -11.91 -32.97
C LYS A 174 11.02 -11.65 -34.16
#